data_2ae4acea37a96d8f4899e69f36dbe086
#
_entry.id   2ae4acea37a96d8f4899e69f36dbe086
#
_cell.length_a   1.000
_cell.length_b   1.000
_cell.length_c   1.000
_cell.angle_alpha   90.00
_cell.angle_beta   90.00
_cell.angle_gamma   90.00
#
_symmetry.space_group_name_H-M   'P 1'
#
loop_
_entity.id
_entity.type
_entity.pdbx_description
1 polymer ?
#
loop_
_entity_poly.entity_id
_entity_poly.type
_entity_poly.pdbx_seq_one_letter_code
_entity_poly.pdbx_strand_id
1 'polypeptide(L)'
;MKQTPAHDQYNPDLLRMIPDGLKRIVEVGCSRGALARAYLQKNPDCDYVGLEIDADSAQVASNICRSVICTDVECMAEEALAAFSPSDCWVFGDSLEHLRDPWELLRRIRNHLSPGGMIVACIPNSQHWSFQVRLNCGLFRYEDQGLLDRTHLRFFTRITMIELFESAGYRITEGYPRIFNEPDREKFLPAIRAMAQVAGADPAMAEKDAIPLQYIVKAVPVQTATP
;
A
#
# COMPACT_ATOMS: atom_id res chain seq x y z
N MET A 1 -17.85 6.48 -8.07
CA MET A 1 -16.56 6.97 -8.61
C MET A 1 -16.00 5.86 -9.49
N LYS A 2 -15.39 6.14 -10.64
CA LYS A 2 -14.80 5.06 -11.48
C LYS A 2 -13.58 4.54 -10.76
N GLN A 3 -13.52 3.24 -10.49
CA GLN A 3 -12.38 2.58 -9.84
C GLN A 3 -11.25 2.31 -10.84
N THR A 4 -10.04 2.08 -10.34
CA THR A 4 -8.95 1.53 -11.15
C THR A 4 -9.41 0.22 -11.79
N PRO A 5 -9.09 -0.03 -13.07
CA PRO A 5 -9.53 -1.26 -13.72
C PRO A 5 -9.10 -2.51 -12.94
N ALA A 6 -10.04 -3.40 -12.65
CA ALA A 6 -9.75 -4.65 -11.97
C ALA A 6 -8.85 -5.54 -12.82
N HIS A 7 -7.91 -6.22 -12.19
CA HIS A 7 -7.00 -7.16 -12.84
C HIS A 7 -6.87 -8.46 -12.03
N ASP A 8 -6.52 -9.55 -12.71
CA ASP A 8 -6.33 -10.87 -12.11
C ASP A 8 -4.85 -11.15 -11.73
N GLN A 9 -4.04 -10.10 -11.61
CA GLN A 9 -2.65 -10.19 -11.24
C GLN A 9 -2.46 -9.73 -9.79
N TYR A 10 -1.47 -10.29 -9.13
CA TYR A 10 -1.03 -9.84 -7.80
C TYR A 10 0.43 -9.39 -7.84
N ASN A 11 0.82 -8.60 -6.86
CA ASN A 11 2.19 -8.18 -6.68
C ASN A 11 2.99 -9.30 -5.97
N PRO A 12 3.93 -9.98 -6.65
CA PRO A 12 4.70 -11.07 -6.04
C PRO A 12 5.64 -10.61 -4.92
N ASP A 13 6.06 -9.34 -4.96
CA ASP A 13 6.91 -8.77 -3.91
C ASP A 13 6.09 -8.50 -2.64
N LEU A 14 4.83 -8.04 -2.79
CA LEU A 14 3.90 -7.90 -1.68
C LEU A 14 3.60 -9.26 -1.05
N LEU A 15 3.33 -10.29 -1.86
CA LEU A 15 3.10 -11.66 -1.36
C LEU A 15 4.29 -12.18 -0.54
N ARG A 16 5.53 -11.94 -0.98
CA ARG A 16 6.74 -12.36 -0.26
C ARG A 16 6.90 -11.65 1.10
N MET A 17 6.37 -10.45 1.25
CA MET A 17 6.44 -9.70 2.50
C MET A 17 5.45 -10.22 3.55
N ILE A 18 4.39 -10.92 3.13
CA ILE A 18 3.41 -11.54 4.04
C ILE A 18 3.99 -12.86 4.56
N PRO A 19 4.15 -13.04 5.89
CA PRO A 19 4.63 -14.29 6.45
C PRO A 19 3.68 -15.47 6.16
N ASP A 20 4.25 -16.66 6.00
CA ASP A 20 3.44 -17.90 5.95
C ASP A 20 2.87 -18.25 7.34
N GLY A 21 1.77 -19.01 7.35
CA GLY A 21 1.18 -19.58 8.56
C GLY A 21 0.35 -18.62 9.40
N LEU A 22 0.00 -17.44 8.88
CA LEU A 22 -0.91 -16.53 9.55
C LEU A 22 -2.32 -17.12 9.62
N LYS A 23 -3.01 -16.88 10.75
CA LYS A 23 -4.36 -17.40 10.98
C LYS A 23 -5.43 -16.53 10.36
N ARG A 24 -5.27 -15.20 10.44
CA ARG A 24 -6.22 -14.24 9.87
C ARG A 24 -5.52 -13.09 9.18
N ILE A 25 -5.90 -12.88 7.92
CA ILE A 25 -5.46 -11.75 7.10
C ILE A 25 -6.70 -10.95 6.68
N VAL A 26 -6.58 -9.62 6.69
CA VAL A 26 -7.57 -8.71 6.13
C VAL A 26 -6.91 -7.90 5.02
N GLU A 27 -7.40 -8.02 3.79
CA GLU A 27 -6.90 -7.26 2.64
C GLU A 27 -7.88 -6.15 2.28
N VAL A 28 -7.39 -4.90 2.25
CA VAL A 28 -8.15 -3.72 1.84
C VAL A 28 -7.91 -3.45 0.37
N GLY A 29 -8.99 -3.41 -0.42
CA GLY A 29 -8.91 -3.33 -1.88
C GLY A 29 -8.48 -4.67 -2.48
N CYS A 30 -9.11 -5.77 -2.07
CA CYS A 30 -8.72 -7.11 -2.52
C CYS A 30 -9.01 -7.38 -4.00
N SER A 31 -9.65 -6.45 -4.71
CA SER A 31 -10.04 -6.59 -6.11
C SER A 31 -10.71 -7.96 -6.37
N ARG A 32 -10.26 -8.73 -7.32
CA ARG A 32 -10.78 -10.08 -7.64
C ARG A 32 -10.13 -11.21 -6.83
N GLY A 33 -9.42 -10.90 -5.75
CA GLY A 33 -8.82 -11.89 -4.85
C GLY A 33 -7.56 -12.58 -5.38
N ALA A 34 -6.82 -11.95 -6.29
CA ALA A 34 -5.63 -12.57 -6.89
C ALA A 34 -4.52 -12.83 -5.86
N LEU A 35 -4.27 -11.88 -4.93
CA LEU A 35 -3.30 -12.03 -3.85
C LEU A 35 -3.76 -13.10 -2.85
N ALA A 36 -5.04 -13.07 -2.46
CA ALA A 36 -5.64 -14.08 -1.59
C ALA A 36 -5.47 -15.49 -2.17
N ARG A 37 -5.77 -15.68 -3.46
CA ARG A 37 -5.59 -16.96 -4.13
C ARG A 37 -4.15 -17.46 -4.03
N ALA A 38 -3.18 -16.59 -4.30
CA ALA A 38 -1.76 -16.95 -4.25
C ALA A 38 -1.30 -17.29 -2.82
N TYR A 39 -1.77 -16.55 -1.82
CA TYR A 39 -1.46 -16.83 -0.42
C TYR A 39 -2.09 -18.14 0.06
N LEU A 40 -3.37 -18.35 -0.21
CA LEU A 40 -4.13 -19.54 0.23
C LEU A 40 -3.64 -20.84 -0.42
N GLN A 41 -2.96 -20.80 -1.58
CA GLN A 41 -2.32 -21.98 -2.15
C GLN A 41 -1.27 -22.59 -1.22
N LYS A 42 -0.58 -21.77 -0.42
CA LYS A 42 0.43 -22.22 0.55
C LYS A 42 -0.11 -22.33 1.96
N ASN A 43 -1.14 -21.56 2.27
CA ASN A 43 -1.72 -21.41 3.62
C ASN A 43 -3.25 -21.61 3.59
N PRO A 44 -3.75 -22.82 3.24
CA PRO A 44 -5.18 -23.05 2.99
C PRO A 44 -6.08 -22.87 4.20
N ASP A 45 -5.54 -22.95 5.42
CA ASP A 45 -6.28 -22.81 6.66
C ASP A 45 -6.41 -21.35 7.14
N CYS A 46 -5.81 -20.40 6.40
CA CYS A 46 -5.90 -18.99 6.74
C CYS A 46 -7.32 -18.45 6.53
N ASP A 47 -7.83 -17.76 7.54
CA ASP A 47 -9.04 -16.94 7.43
C ASP A 47 -8.70 -15.64 6.68
N TYR A 48 -8.75 -15.73 5.35
CA TYR A 48 -8.44 -14.58 4.47
C TYR A 48 -9.71 -13.81 4.17
N VAL A 49 -9.79 -12.58 4.66
CA VAL A 49 -10.93 -11.66 4.51
C VAL A 49 -10.58 -10.58 3.49
N GLY A 50 -11.45 -10.36 2.51
CA GLY A 50 -11.35 -9.27 1.55
C GLY A 50 -12.31 -8.14 1.90
N LEU A 51 -11.82 -6.90 1.82
CA LEU A 51 -12.64 -5.69 1.82
C LEU A 51 -12.52 -5.03 0.45
N GLU A 52 -13.65 -4.85 -0.25
CA GLU A 52 -13.64 -4.33 -1.61
C GLU A 52 -14.81 -3.36 -1.81
N ILE A 53 -14.57 -2.24 -2.46
CA ILE A 53 -15.60 -1.23 -2.70
C ILE A 53 -16.39 -1.49 -3.99
N ASP A 54 -15.77 -2.16 -4.97
CA ASP A 54 -16.39 -2.52 -6.24
C ASP A 54 -17.16 -3.83 -6.10
N ALA A 55 -18.46 -3.79 -6.32
CA ALA A 55 -19.34 -4.93 -6.10
C ALA A 55 -19.06 -6.12 -7.04
N ASP A 56 -18.67 -5.85 -8.29
CA ASP A 56 -18.40 -6.90 -9.26
C ASP A 56 -17.09 -7.63 -8.90
N SER A 57 -16.07 -6.89 -8.47
CA SER A 57 -14.80 -7.44 -7.98
C SER A 57 -14.99 -8.22 -6.69
N ALA A 58 -15.77 -7.69 -5.73
CA ALA A 58 -16.08 -8.37 -4.48
C ALA A 58 -16.82 -9.70 -4.72
N GLN A 59 -17.74 -9.74 -5.67
CA GLN A 59 -18.44 -10.97 -6.05
C GLN A 59 -17.48 -12.03 -6.61
N VAL A 60 -16.47 -11.64 -7.38
CA VAL A 60 -15.44 -12.58 -7.88
C VAL A 60 -14.54 -13.07 -6.74
N ALA A 61 -14.07 -12.14 -5.89
CA ALA A 61 -13.21 -12.46 -4.75
C ALA A 61 -13.89 -13.40 -3.73
N SER A 62 -15.22 -13.35 -3.60
CA SER A 62 -15.99 -14.22 -2.69
C SER A 62 -15.87 -15.72 -2.99
N ASN A 63 -15.43 -16.09 -4.20
CA ASN A 63 -15.14 -17.48 -4.56
C ASN A 63 -13.74 -17.94 -4.13
N ILE A 64 -12.93 -17.04 -3.57
CA ILE A 64 -11.52 -17.26 -3.23
C ILE A 64 -11.28 -17.01 -1.75
N CYS A 65 -11.64 -15.83 -1.27
CA CYS A 65 -11.50 -15.46 0.13
C CYS A 65 -12.50 -16.23 1.01
N ARG A 66 -12.18 -16.40 2.27
CA ARG A 66 -13.10 -17.00 3.27
C ARG A 66 -14.37 -16.17 3.41
N SER A 67 -14.22 -14.84 3.37
CA SER A 67 -15.30 -13.87 3.31
C SER A 67 -14.87 -12.62 2.57
N VAL A 68 -15.83 -11.96 1.92
CA VAL A 68 -15.61 -10.65 1.30
C VAL A 68 -16.74 -9.73 1.73
N ILE A 69 -16.37 -8.51 2.14
CA ILE A 69 -17.33 -7.48 2.49
C ILE A 69 -17.21 -6.36 1.44
N CYS A 70 -18.30 -6.15 0.69
CA CYS A 70 -18.37 -5.04 -0.25
C CYS A 70 -18.68 -3.75 0.52
N THR A 71 -17.64 -2.92 0.74
CA THR A 71 -17.76 -1.74 1.59
C THR A 71 -16.65 -0.72 1.29
N ASP A 72 -16.94 0.55 1.59
CA ASP A 72 -15.91 1.57 1.80
C ASP A 72 -15.35 1.39 3.23
N VAL A 73 -14.11 0.93 3.33
CA VAL A 73 -13.46 0.64 4.61
C VAL A 73 -13.38 1.86 5.53
N GLU A 74 -13.27 3.07 4.97
CA GLU A 74 -13.23 4.32 5.76
C GLU A 74 -14.58 4.64 6.41
N CYS A 75 -15.68 4.12 5.84
CA CYS A 75 -17.04 4.32 6.36
C CYS A 75 -17.47 3.24 7.36
N MET A 76 -16.64 2.22 7.62
CA MET A 76 -16.97 1.15 8.56
C MET A 76 -17.04 1.68 9.98
N ALA A 77 -18.09 1.29 10.71
CA ALA A 77 -18.20 1.55 12.15
C ALA A 77 -17.14 0.73 12.92
N GLU A 78 -16.81 1.17 14.14
CA GLU A 78 -15.78 0.51 14.95
C GLU A 78 -16.15 -0.94 15.30
N GLU A 79 -17.43 -1.19 15.53
CA GLU A 79 -17.97 -2.52 15.79
C GLU A 79 -17.77 -3.48 14.60
N ALA A 80 -17.84 -2.95 13.38
CA ALA A 80 -17.61 -3.71 12.16
C ALA A 80 -16.11 -4.02 11.97
N LEU A 81 -15.21 -3.08 12.31
CA LEU A 81 -13.77 -3.34 12.33
C LEU A 81 -13.39 -4.33 13.43
N ALA A 82 -14.05 -4.26 14.59
CA ALA A 82 -13.82 -5.19 15.71
C ALA A 82 -14.14 -6.64 15.35
N ALA A 83 -15.00 -6.89 14.35
CA ALA A 83 -15.28 -8.25 13.87
C ALA A 83 -14.05 -8.94 13.25
N PHE A 84 -13.03 -8.19 12.85
CA PHE A 84 -11.76 -8.73 12.34
C PHE A 84 -10.72 -8.98 13.45
N SER A 85 -11.03 -8.64 14.69
CA SER A 85 -10.13 -8.83 15.83
C SER A 85 -10.18 -10.27 16.39
N PRO A 86 -9.04 -10.87 16.76
CA PRO A 86 -7.70 -10.43 16.44
C PRO A 86 -7.30 -10.80 15.00
N SER A 87 -6.54 -9.95 14.32
CA SER A 87 -5.99 -10.21 13.00
C SER A 87 -4.46 -10.19 13.02
N ASP A 88 -3.83 -11.09 12.26
CA ASP A 88 -2.38 -11.21 12.24
C ASP A 88 -1.75 -10.22 11.24
N CYS A 89 -2.47 -9.92 10.16
CA CYS A 89 -1.96 -9.02 9.13
C CYS A 89 -3.11 -8.27 8.46
N TRP A 90 -2.92 -6.95 8.27
CA TRP A 90 -3.70 -6.17 7.32
C TRP A 90 -2.84 -5.85 6.11
N VAL A 91 -3.40 -6.06 4.93
CA VAL A 91 -2.70 -5.91 3.66
C VAL A 91 -3.31 -4.77 2.85
N PHE A 92 -2.44 -3.90 2.32
CA PHE A 92 -2.78 -2.79 1.45
C PHE A 92 -1.94 -2.92 0.16
N GLY A 93 -2.52 -3.52 -0.86
CA GLY A 93 -1.87 -3.69 -2.16
C GLY A 93 -2.26 -2.55 -3.10
N ASP A 94 -1.52 -1.43 -3.06
CA ASP A 94 -1.84 -0.23 -3.84
C ASP A 94 -3.26 0.29 -3.52
N SER A 95 -3.56 0.49 -2.22
CA SER A 95 -4.88 0.95 -1.75
C SER A 95 -4.84 2.13 -0.78
N LEU A 96 -3.73 2.35 -0.05
CA LEU A 96 -3.61 3.49 0.88
C LEU A 96 -3.68 4.84 0.18
N GLU A 97 -3.18 4.95 -1.04
CA GLU A 97 -3.21 6.16 -1.87
C GLU A 97 -4.60 6.56 -2.35
N HIS A 98 -5.55 5.61 -2.34
CA HIS A 98 -6.94 5.84 -2.72
C HIS A 98 -7.82 6.29 -1.55
N LEU A 99 -7.32 6.24 -0.31
CA LEU A 99 -8.08 6.61 0.88
C LEU A 99 -8.08 8.12 1.10
N ARG A 100 -9.17 8.60 1.68
CA ARG A 100 -9.31 10.02 2.09
C ARG A 100 -8.47 10.32 3.32
N ASP A 101 -8.45 9.40 4.31
CA ASP A 101 -7.69 9.51 5.56
C ASP A 101 -7.05 8.18 5.94
N PRO A 102 -5.96 7.77 5.24
CA PRO A 102 -5.25 6.54 5.57
C PRO A 102 -4.64 6.56 6.98
N TRP A 103 -4.33 7.74 7.53
CA TRP A 103 -3.82 7.90 8.89
C TRP A 103 -4.82 7.43 9.93
N GLU A 104 -6.09 7.86 9.79
CA GLU A 104 -7.15 7.48 10.71
C GLU A 104 -7.47 6.00 10.59
N LEU A 105 -7.57 5.46 9.38
CA LEU A 105 -7.81 4.03 9.19
C LEU A 105 -6.71 3.18 9.84
N LEU A 106 -5.44 3.52 9.65
CA LEU A 106 -4.31 2.81 10.26
C LEU A 106 -4.36 2.88 11.80
N ARG A 107 -4.72 4.04 12.39
CA ARG A 107 -4.89 4.18 13.84
C ARG A 107 -5.98 3.26 14.37
N ARG A 108 -7.11 3.17 13.69
CA ARG A 108 -8.24 2.31 14.06
C ARG A 108 -7.86 0.83 13.99
N ILE A 109 -7.24 0.40 12.90
CA ILE A 109 -6.79 -0.98 12.69
C ILE A 109 -5.82 -1.45 13.78
N ARG A 110 -5.00 -0.55 14.31
CA ARG A 110 -4.02 -0.88 15.34
C ARG A 110 -4.62 -1.61 16.55
N ASN A 111 -5.85 -1.28 16.91
CA ASN A 111 -6.56 -1.86 18.05
C ASN A 111 -7.07 -3.28 17.78
N HIS A 112 -7.07 -3.71 16.52
CA HIS A 112 -7.61 -5.01 16.08
C HIS A 112 -6.53 -6.01 15.69
N LEU A 113 -5.27 -5.61 15.73
CA LEU A 113 -4.14 -6.50 15.49
C LEU A 113 -3.90 -7.44 16.69
N SER A 114 -3.56 -8.69 16.40
CA SER A 114 -3.08 -9.65 17.38
C SER A 114 -1.73 -9.22 17.97
N PRO A 115 -1.31 -9.74 19.13
CA PRO A 115 0.06 -9.58 19.59
C PRO A 115 1.05 -10.07 18.53
N GLY A 116 1.93 -9.17 18.05
CA GLY A 116 2.83 -9.44 16.93
C GLY A 116 2.21 -9.25 15.55
N GLY A 117 0.96 -8.80 15.47
CA GLY A 117 0.30 -8.47 14.23
C GLY A 117 0.94 -7.29 13.49
N MET A 118 0.69 -7.18 12.19
CA MET A 118 1.41 -6.26 11.31
C MET A 118 0.53 -5.68 10.21
N ILE A 119 1.05 -4.62 9.61
CA ILE A 119 0.59 -4.10 8.31
C ILE A 119 1.62 -4.48 7.25
N VAL A 120 1.16 -4.95 6.10
CA VAL A 120 1.98 -5.10 4.88
C VAL A 120 1.36 -4.24 3.79
N ALA A 121 2.14 -3.34 3.22
CA ALA A 121 1.62 -2.41 2.22
C ALA A 121 2.55 -2.25 1.01
N CYS A 122 1.96 -2.06 -0.17
CA CYS A 122 2.60 -1.53 -1.36
C CYS A 122 2.09 -0.11 -1.58
N ILE A 123 2.99 0.84 -1.80
CA ILE A 123 2.65 2.27 -1.92
C ILE A 123 3.42 2.86 -3.11
N PRO A 124 2.74 3.53 -4.06
CA PRO A 124 3.37 4.23 -5.16
C PRO A 124 4.27 5.37 -4.69
N ASN A 125 5.39 5.56 -5.37
CA ASN A 125 6.37 6.59 -5.04
C ASN A 125 6.19 7.83 -5.92
N SER A 126 5.64 8.91 -5.38
CA SER A 126 5.49 10.19 -6.07
C SER A 126 6.83 10.90 -6.32
N GLN A 127 7.92 10.43 -5.70
CA GLN A 127 9.27 10.94 -5.97
C GLN A 127 9.93 10.23 -7.16
N HIS A 128 9.27 9.24 -7.77
CA HIS A 128 9.80 8.53 -8.92
C HIS A 128 10.18 9.50 -10.06
N TRP A 129 11.28 9.23 -10.74
CA TRP A 129 11.83 10.11 -11.78
C TRP A 129 10.80 10.50 -12.84
N SER A 130 9.96 9.58 -13.29
CA SER A 130 8.98 9.84 -14.34
C SER A 130 7.86 10.76 -13.88
N PHE A 131 7.44 10.68 -12.62
CA PHE A 131 6.48 11.59 -12.00
C PHE A 131 7.05 13.02 -11.95
N GLN A 132 8.30 13.16 -11.49
CA GLN A 132 8.98 14.45 -11.41
C GLN A 132 9.14 15.09 -12.79
N VAL A 133 9.53 14.30 -13.80
CA VAL A 133 9.67 14.80 -15.18
C VAL A 133 8.33 15.28 -15.73
N ARG A 134 7.27 14.50 -15.58
CA ARG A 134 5.93 14.89 -16.05
C ARG A 134 5.45 16.17 -15.38
N LEU A 135 5.67 16.33 -14.08
CA LEU A 135 5.30 17.53 -13.34
C LEU A 135 6.10 18.76 -13.85
N ASN A 136 7.43 18.64 -13.99
CA ASN A 136 8.29 19.72 -14.46
C ASN A 136 8.00 20.16 -15.91
N CYS A 137 7.52 19.22 -16.74
CA CYS A 137 7.15 19.52 -18.14
C CYS A 137 5.69 19.98 -18.30
N GLY A 138 4.92 20.13 -17.22
CA GLY A 138 3.50 20.46 -17.28
C GLY A 138 2.63 19.31 -17.84
N LEU A 139 3.11 18.09 -17.83
CA LEU A 139 2.44 16.91 -18.37
C LEU A 139 1.76 16.07 -17.27
N PHE A 140 1.28 16.72 -16.22
CA PHE A 140 0.54 16.06 -15.14
C PHE A 140 -0.87 15.70 -15.63
N ARG A 141 -0.95 14.61 -16.37
CA ARG A 141 -2.23 14.10 -16.94
C ARG A 141 -2.64 12.84 -16.19
N TYR A 142 -3.88 12.85 -15.69
CA TYR A 142 -4.46 11.69 -15.03
C TYR A 142 -4.63 10.53 -16.03
N GLU A 143 -4.27 9.35 -15.57
CA GLU A 143 -4.32 8.09 -16.31
C GLU A 143 -5.35 7.15 -15.66
N ASP A 144 -5.63 6.01 -16.28
CA ASP A 144 -6.54 5.01 -15.71
C ASP A 144 -5.83 4.06 -14.74
N GLN A 145 -4.49 4.12 -14.65
CA GLN A 145 -3.64 3.32 -13.75
C GLN A 145 -2.24 3.93 -13.62
N GLY A 146 -1.44 3.46 -12.66
CA GLY A 146 -0.04 3.87 -12.46
C GLY A 146 0.10 5.09 -11.55
N LEU A 147 1.25 5.76 -11.59
CA LEU A 147 1.57 6.84 -10.64
C LEU A 147 0.62 8.05 -10.71
N LEU A 148 0.02 8.29 -11.87
CA LEU A 148 -0.94 9.36 -12.11
C LEU A 148 -2.37 8.84 -12.24
N ASP A 149 -2.67 7.71 -11.60
CA ASP A 149 -4.03 7.19 -11.56
C ASP A 149 -4.99 8.28 -11.04
N ARG A 150 -6.09 8.48 -11.79
CA ARG A 150 -7.08 9.52 -11.48
C ARG A 150 -7.82 9.30 -10.17
N THR A 151 -7.72 8.11 -9.59
CA THR A 151 -8.35 7.74 -8.33
C THR A 151 -7.41 7.88 -7.13
N HIS A 152 -6.14 8.23 -7.35
CA HIS A 152 -5.21 8.55 -6.28
C HIS A 152 -5.63 9.87 -5.59
N LEU A 153 -5.90 9.79 -4.30
CA LEU A 153 -6.21 10.93 -3.45
C LEU A 153 -4.99 11.39 -2.65
N ARG A 154 -4.02 10.50 -2.44
CA ARG A 154 -2.77 10.75 -1.68
C ARG A 154 -1.56 10.39 -2.53
N PHE A 155 -0.50 11.16 -2.34
CA PHE A 155 0.77 10.98 -3.02
C PHE A 155 1.86 10.89 -1.96
N PHE A 156 2.59 9.78 -1.95
CA PHE A 156 3.62 9.52 -0.95
C PHE A 156 5.01 9.52 -1.57
N THR A 157 5.96 10.16 -0.90
CA THR A 157 7.39 9.93 -1.08
C THR A 157 7.85 8.90 -0.03
N ARG A 158 9.10 8.45 -0.10
CA ARG A 158 9.64 7.58 0.95
C ARG A 158 9.52 8.21 2.34
N ILE A 159 9.81 9.50 2.48
CA ILE A 159 9.74 10.19 3.77
C ILE A 159 8.31 10.26 4.27
N THR A 160 7.38 10.74 3.45
CA THR A 160 5.99 10.90 3.88
C THR A 160 5.26 9.57 4.07
N MET A 161 5.70 8.50 3.41
CA MET A 161 5.25 7.14 3.71
C MET A 161 5.70 6.70 5.12
N ILE A 162 6.94 6.97 5.50
CA ILE A 162 7.43 6.68 6.87
C ILE A 162 6.62 7.47 7.89
N GLU A 163 6.42 8.77 7.66
CA GLU A 163 5.61 9.64 8.52
C GLU A 163 4.16 9.17 8.65
N LEU A 164 3.56 8.63 7.58
CA LEU A 164 2.22 8.02 7.62
C LEU A 164 2.15 6.93 8.68
N PHE A 165 3.07 5.98 8.65
CA PHE A 165 3.08 4.86 9.59
C PHE A 165 3.43 5.31 11.01
N GLU A 166 4.44 6.16 11.18
CA GLU A 166 4.87 6.65 12.49
C GLU A 166 3.77 7.44 13.20
N SER A 167 3.11 8.36 12.47
CA SER A 167 2.01 9.16 13.02
C SER A 167 0.75 8.35 13.36
N ALA A 168 0.57 7.20 12.70
CA ALA A 168 -0.48 6.24 13.02
C ALA A 168 -0.08 5.26 14.15
N GLY A 169 1.13 5.38 14.71
CA GLY A 169 1.62 4.57 15.83
C GLY A 169 2.23 3.24 15.41
N TYR A 170 2.80 3.17 14.21
CA TYR A 170 3.53 2.01 13.72
C TYR A 170 5.00 2.34 13.50
N ARG A 171 5.83 1.29 13.48
CA ARG A 171 7.23 1.35 13.06
C ARG A 171 7.42 0.40 11.88
N ILE A 172 8.00 0.90 10.79
CA ILE A 172 8.40 0.06 9.66
C ILE A 172 9.60 -0.78 10.11
N THR A 173 9.46 -2.10 9.98
CA THR A 173 10.50 -3.08 10.34
C THR A 173 11.25 -3.63 9.14
N GLU A 174 10.58 -3.68 8.00
CA GLU A 174 11.15 -4.12 6.73
C GLU A 174 10.65 -3.20 5.61
N GLY A 175 11.52 -2.91 4.65
CA GLY A 175 11.16 -2.11 3.46
C GLY A 175 11.91 -2.61 2.23
N TYR A 176 11.19 -2.71 1.11
CA TYR A 176 11.72 -3.14 -0.17
C TYR A 176 11.33 -2.17 -1.28
N PRO A 177 12.32 -1.56 -1.99
CA PRO A 177 12.05 -0.71 -3.15
C PRO A 177 11.76 -1.58 -4.37
N ARG A 178 10.62 -1.39 -5.05
CA ARG A 178 10.35 -2.00 -6.35
C ARG A 178 10.95 -1.15 -7.44
N ILE A 179 11.99 -1.69 -8.06
CA ILE A 179 12.75 -1.03 -9.12
C ILE A 179 12.59 -1.84 -10.40
N PHE A 180 12.24 -1.16 -11.48
CA PHE A 180 12.13 -1.76 -12.81
C PHE A 180 13.29 -1.31 -13.69
N ASN A 181 13.53 -2.06 -14.78
CA ASN A 181 14.51 -1.66 -15.77
C ASN A 181 13.93 -0.56 -16.67
N GLU A 182 14.38 0.66 -16.46
CA GLU A 182 13.91 1.87 -17.15
C GLU A 182 15.14 2.65 -17.69
N PRO A 183 15.59 2.34 -18.90
CA PRO A 183 16.85 2.89 -19.43
C PRO A 183 16.81 4.41 -19.59
N ASP A 184 15.64 5.02 -19.77
CA ASP A 184 15.52 6.47 -19.88
C ASP A 184 15.78 7.23 -18.58
N ARG A 185 15.65 6.57 -17.45
CA ARG A 185 15.87 7.12 -16.09
C ARG A 185 17.19 7.86 -15.99
N GLU A 186 18.27 7.27 -16.49
CA GLU A 186 19.63 7.80 -16.38
C GLU A 186 19.80 9.20 -17.01
N LYS A 187 18.92 9.57 -17.94
CA LYS A 187 18.91 10.91 -18.57
C LYS A 187 18.44 12.01 -17.61
N PHE A 188 17.59 11.65 -16.63
CA PHE A 188 16.90 12.61 -15.75
C PHE A 188 17.51 12.68 -14.34
N LEU A 189 18.19 11.64 -13.87
CA LEU A 189 18.80 11.63 -12.54
C LEU A 189 19.74 12.82 -12.27
N PRO A 190 20.59 13.28 -13.22
CA PRO A 190 21.43 14.46 -13.00
C PRO A 190 20.64 15.74 -12.71
N ALA A 191 19.48 15.93 -13.37
CA ALA A 191 18.62 17.10 -13.15
C ALA A 191 17.96 17.02 -11.76
N ILE A 192 17.52 15.83 -11.33
CA ILE A 192 16.95 15.62 -10.00
C ILE A 192 17.98 15.94 -8.91
N ARG A 193 19.23 15.49 -9.07
CA ARG A 193 20.35 15.85 -8.17
C ARG A 193 20.55 17.37 -8.09
N ALA A 194 20.58 18.04 -9.25
CA ALA A 194 20.78 19.47 -9.31
C ALA A 194 19.65 20.25 -8.61
N MET A 195 18.40 19.84 -8.81
CA MET A 195 17.26 20.44 -8.11
C MET A 195 17.37 20.27 -6.59
N ALA A 196 17.71 19.06 -6.13
CA ALA A 196 17.89 18.79 -4.70
C ALA A 196 19.00 19.65 -4.09
N GLN A 197 20.13 19.78 -4.79
CA GLN A 197 21.24 20.61 -4.35
C GLN A 197 20.83 22.09 -4.21
N VAL A 198 20.12 22.64 -5.18
CA VAL A 198 19.62 24.03 -5.14
C VAL A 198 18.62 24.22 -4.01
N ALA A 199 17.80 23.19 -3.72
CA ALA A 199 16.83 23.20 -2.61
C ALA A 199 17.47 22.98 -1.22
N GLY A 200 18.77 22.73 -1.14
CA GLY A 200 19.47 22.46 0.12
C GLY A 200 19.19 21.04 0.69
N ALA A 201 18.66 20.13 -0.15
CA ALA A 201 18.45 18.73 0.21
C ALA A 201 19.67 17.88 -0.20
N ASP A 202 19.72 16.63 0.28
CA ASP A 202 20.77 15.67 -0.08
C ASP A 202 20.58 15.18 -1.54
N PRO A 203 21.47 15.55 -2.49
CA PRO A 203 21.32 15.16 -3.88
C PRO A 203 21.45 13.64 -4.12
N ALA A 204 22.25 12.93 -3.31
CA ALA A 204 22.43 11.50 -3.46
C ALA A 204 21.17 10.74 -2.98
N MET A 205 20.55 11.22 -1.92
CA MET A 205 19.30 10.66 -1.43
C MET A 205 18.15 10.95 -2.40
N ALA A 206 18.06 12.16 -2.94
CA ALA A 206 17.03 12.52 -3.92
C ALA A 206 17.11 11.65 -5.18
N GLU A 207 18.32 11.38 -5.69
CA GLU A 207 18.54 10.47 -6.80
C GLU A 207 18.12 9.05 -6.45
N LYS A 208 18.56 8.53 -5.30
CA LYS A 208 18.22 7.19 -4.82
C LYS A 208 16.70 7.00 -4.69
N ASP A 209 16.02 7.97 -4.12
CA ASP A 209 14.57 7.93 -3.90
C ASP A 209 13.76 8.16 -5.19
N ALA A 210 14.39 8.66 -6.25
CA ALA A 210 13.75 8.80 -7.57
C ALA A 210 13.72 7.49 -8.39
N ILE A 211 14.41 6.45 -7.95
CA ILE A 211 14.54 5.19 -8.70
C ILE A 211 13.36 4.23 -8.46
N PRO A 212 12.91 3.97 -7.22
CA PRO A 212 11.81 3.04 -6.99
C PRO A 212 10.48 3.55 -7.54
N LEU A 213 9.75 2.68 -8.24
CA LEU A 213 8.37 2.97 -8.66
C LEU A 213 7.41 2.90 -7.47
N GLN A 214 7.64 1.94 -6.57
CA GLN A 214 6.82 1.67 -5.39
C GLN A 214 7.72 1.23 -4.23
N TYR A 215 7.18 1.33 -3.01
CA TYR A 215 7.78 0.73 -1.82
C TYR A 215 6.84 -0.33 -1.25
N ILE A 216 7.40 -1.48 -0.91
CA ILE A 216 6.70 -2.50 -0.12
C ILE A 216 7.26 -2.43 1.28
N VAL A 217 6.39 -2.34 2.26
CA VAL A 217 6.78 -2.19 3.66
C VAL A 217 6.00 -3.15 4.55
N LYS A 218 6.67 -3.57 5.63
CA LYS A 218 6.07 -4.23 6.79
C LYS A 218 6.21 -3.30 7.98
N ALA A 219 5.10 -3.03 8.63
CA ALA A 219 5.05 -2.17 9.80
C ALA A 219 4.34 -2.87 10.97
N VAL A 220 4.83 -2.67 12.17
CA VAL A 220 4.26 -3.23 13.41
C VAL A 220 3.86 -2.10 14.36
N PRO A 221 2.82 -2.31 15.19
CA PRO A 221 2.47 -1.34 16.22
C PRO A 221 3.64 -1.03 17.14
N VAL A 222 3.87 0.25 17.42
CA VAL A 222 4.78 0.66 18.49
C VAL A 222 4.10 0.33 19.81
N GLN A 223 4.74 -0.51 20.62
CA GLN A 223 4.28 -0.76 21.98
C GLN A 223 4.39 0.54 22.77
N THR A 224 3.26 1.11 23.17
CA THR A 224 3.27 2.13 24.18
C THR A 224 3.71 1.43 25.47
N ALA A 225 4.84 1.85 26.03
CA ALA A 225 5.20 1.41 27.38
C ALA A 225 3.98 1.69 28.26
N THR A 226 3.39 0.64 28.81
CA THR A 226 2.36 0.80 29.84
C THR A 226 3.03 1.54 31.01
N PRO A 227 2.45 2.63 31.51
CA PRO A 227 3.03 3.39 32.60
C PRO A 227 3.10 2.55 33.89
#